data_c4099bcf4a2ad98cdbfa56273854da08
#
_entry.id   c4099bcf4a2ad98cdbfa56273854da08
#
_cell.length_a   1.000
_cell.length_b   1.000
_cell.length_c   1.000
_cell.angle_alpha   90.00
_cell.angle_beta   90.00
_cell.angle_gamma   90.00
#
_symmetry.space_group_name_H-M   'P 1'
#
loop_
_entity.id
_entity.type
_entity.pdbx_description
1 polymer ?
#
loop_
_entity_poly.entity_id
_entity_poly.type
_entity_poly.pdbx_seq_one_letter_code
_entity_poly.pdbx_strand_id
1 'polypeptide(L)'
;MEKQQLLDDNHCFACGKENPHGLQLKFEPIPDGVRAFFTPLKCHQGYKDIIHGGILTTLLDETMAQAAIFAGHFAVTAEITVRFHNPLGIGERVRVDAKIGSIRHGLLDAEAGIFTVKDDKLIAHATAKLLLPSLKPAMQRDRAGREGEKDS
;
A
#
# COMPACT_ATOMS: atom_id res chain seq x y z
N MET A 1 17.13 19.87 9.46
CA MET A 1 16.72 18.84 8.48
C MET A 1 15.64 19.42 7.61
N GLU A 2 15.88 19.54 6.33
CA GLU A 2 14.85 19.88 5.39
C GLU A 2 13.77 18.77 5.41
N LYS A 3 12.50 19.17 5.47
CA LYS A 3 11.39 18.22 5.39
C LYS A 3 11.37 17.65 3.98
N GLN A 4 11.76 16.41 3.86
CA GLN A 4 11.74 15.70 2.59
C GLN A 4 10.30 15.57 2.10
N GLN A 5 10.01 16.09 0.92
CA GLN A 5 8.71 15.88 0.28
C GLN A 5 8.57 14.43 -0.17
N LEU A 6 7.41 13.85 0.10
CA LEU A 6 7.06 12.55 -0.47
C LEU A 6 6.58 12.77 -1.91
N LEU A 7 7.42 12.39 -2.86
CA LEU A 7 7.13 12.49 -4.29
C LEU A 7 7.04 11.08 -4.88
N ASP A 8 6.09 10.90 -5.77
CA ASP A 8 5.98 9.71 -6.60
C ASP A 8 6.61 9.99 -7.97
N ASP A 9 7.60 9.19 -8.33
CA ASP A 9 8.29 9.24 -9.62
C ASP A 9 8.04 8.00 -10.49
N ASN A 10 6.98 7.25 -10.18
CA ASN A 10 6.59 5.99 -10.83
C ASN A 10 7.59 4.83 -10.65
N HIS A 11 8.47 4.89 -9.67
CA HIS A 11 9.44 3.82 -9.36
C HIS A 11 9.18 3.10 -8.03
N CYS A 12 8.01 3.27 -7.43
CA CYS A 12 7.63 2.50 -6.25
C CYS A 12 7.78 1.00 -6.52
N PHE A 13 8.41 0.29 -5.61
CA PHE A 13 8.60 -1.16 -5.75
C PHE A 13 7.25 -1.91 -5.85
N ALA A 14 6.24 -1.47 -5.13
CA ALA A 14 4.94 -2.14 -5.14
C ALA A 14 4.08 -1.75 -6.35
N CYS A 15 3.97 -0.47 -6.69
CA CYS A 15 3.00 0.02 -7.68
C CYS A 15 3.59 0.89 -8.80
N GLY A 16 4.87 1.18 -8.79
CA GLY A 16 5.52 2.05 -9.78
C GLY A 16 5.49 1.45 -11.18
N LYS A 17 4.86 2.14 -12.12
CA LYS A 17 4.70 1.66 -13.50
C LYS A 17 6.02 1.56 -14.25
N GLU A 18 7.01 2.36 -13.87
CA GLU A 18 8.33 2.45 -14.52
C GLU A 18 9.40 1.61 -13.83
N ASN A 19 9.06 0.95 -12.70
CA ASN A 19 10.00 0.05 -12.04
C ASN A 19 9.88 -1.37 -12.62
N PRO A 20 10.85 -1.83 -13.43
CA PRO A 20 10.78 -3.15 -14.05
C PRO A 20 10.94 -4.30 -13.05
N HIS A 21 11.46 -4.04 -11.85
CA HIS A 21 11.63 -5.01 -10.77
C HIS A 21 10.47 -5.02 -9.78
N GLY A 22 9.53 -4.10 -9.93
CA GLY A 22 8.40 -3.93 -9.03
C GLY A 22 7.27 -4.93 -9.25
N LEU A 23 6.30 -4.90 -8.35
CA LEU A 23 5.15 -5.79 -8.38
C LEU A 23 4.06 -5.33 -9.36
N GLN A 24 4.13 -4.09 -9.83
CA GLN A 24 3.20 -3.50 -10.80
C GLN A 24 1.74 -3.56 -10.36
N LEU A 25 1.48 -3.36 -9.07
CA LEU A 25 0.13 -3.40 -8.51
C LEU A 25 -0.74 -2.27 -9.08
N LYS A 26 -1.97 -2.62 -9.40
CA LYS A 26 -3.04 -1.68 -9.77
C LYS A 26 -4.16 -1.80 -8.76
N PHE A 27 -4.72 -0.67 -8.37
CA PHE A 27 -5.72 -0.59 -7.32
C PHE A 27 -7.05 -0.13 -7.90
N GLU A 28 -8.11 -0.77 -7.45
CA GLU A 28 -9.49 -0.38 -7.77
C GLU A 28 -10.28 -0.12 -6.49
N PRO A 29 -11.18 0.87 -6.47
CA PRO A 29 -12.02 1.11 -5.32
C PRO A 29 -13.02 -0.03 -5.14
N ILE A 30 -13.28 -0.37 -3.87
CA ILE A 30 -14.39 -1.22 -3.44
C ILE A 30 -15.20 -0.43 -2.40
N PRO A 31 -16.43 -0.85 -2.01
CA PRO A 31 -17.31 -0.03 -1.17
C PRO A 31 -16.65 0.54 0.09
N ASP A 32 -15.78 -0.21 0.77
CA ASP A 32 -15.14 0.21 2.03
C ASP A 32 -13.62 0.34 1.94
N GLY A 33 -13.07 0.38 0.74
CA GLY A 33 -11.61 0.43 0.62
C GLY A 33 -11.09 0.30 -0.79
N VAL A 34 -10.01 -0.43 -0.94
CA VAL A 34 -9.36 -0.71 -2.23
C VAL A 34 -9.00 -2.17 -2.37
N ARG A 35 -8.86 -2.60 -3.61
CA ARG A 35 -8.52 -3.97 -4.00
C ARG A 35 -7.41 -3.96 -5.03
N ALA A 36 -6.52 -4.95 -4.93
CA ALA A 36 -5.56 -5.29 -5.95
C ALA A 36 -5.57 -6.80 -6.21
N PHE A 37 -5.13 -7.20 -7.39
CA PHE A 37 -4.89 -8.59 -7.74
C PHE A 37 -3.40 -8.81 -7.98
N PHE A 38 -2.90 -9.97 -7.64
CA PHE A 38 -1.50 -10.32 -7.82
C PHE A 38 -1.34 -11.81 -8.09
N THR A 39 -0.44 -12.15 -8.99
CA THR A 39 -0.05 -13.53 -9.25
C THR A 39 1.45 -13.67 -9.00
N PRO A 40 1.88 -14.44 -7.99
CA PRO A 40 3.30 -14.62 -7.70
C PRO A 40 4.04 -15.29 -8.85
N LEU A 41 5.22 -14.75 -9.17
CA LEU A 41 6.17 -15.33 -10.13
C LEU A 41 7.33 -15.97 -9.39
N LYS A 42 8.14 -16.74 -10.11
CA LYS A 42 9.32 -17.42 -9.55
C LYS A 42 10.28 -16.46 -8.82
N CYS A 43 10.42 -15.23 -9.31
CA CYS A 43 11.26 -14.19 -8.68
C CYS A 43 10.71 -13.69 -7.33
N HIS A 44 9.50 -14.04 -6.97
CA HIS A 44 8.87 -13.64 -5.70
C HIS A 44 8.96 -14.75 -4.63
N GLN A 45 9.65 -15.86 -4.92
CA GLN A 45 9.69 -16.96 -3.97
C GLN A 45 10.63 -16.71 -2.79
N GLY A 46 10.29 -17.33 -1.66
CA GLY A 46 11.22 -17.58 -0.56
C GLY A 46 11.71 -19.02 -0.66
N TYR A 47 11.10 -19.94 0.10
CA TYR A 47 11.34 -21.37 -0.14
C TYR A 47 10.81 -21.77 -1.52
N LYS A 48 11.33 -22.90 -2.05
CA LYS A 48 10.97 -23.38 -3.37
C LYS A 48 9.45 -23.41 -3.58
N ASP A 49 9.00 -22.76 -4.65
CA ASP A 49 7.61 -22.69 -5.13
C ASP A 49 6.60 -22.05 -4.15
N ILE A 50 7.10 -21.38 -3.13
CA ILE A 50 6.28 -20.64 -2.16
C ILE A 50 6.69 -19.17 -2.16
N ILE A 51 5.72 -18.28 -2.17
CA ILE A 51 5.97 -16.83 -2.13
C ILE A 51 6.72 -16.44 -0.85
N HIS A 52 7.63 -15.48 -0.96
CA HIS A 52 8.33 -14.91 0.18
C HIS A 52 7.35 -14.10 1.07
N GLY A 53 7.42 -14.30 2.40
CA GLY A 53 6.58 -13.55 3.34
C GLY A 53 6.76 -12.04 3.28
N GLY A 54 7.95 -11.57 2.93
CA GLY A 54 8.21 -10.14 2.69
C GLY A 54 7.45 -9.58 1.51
N ILE A 55 7.22 -10.37 0.45
CA ILE A 55 6.39 -9.96 -0.69
C ILE A 55 4.92 -9.88 -0.26
N LEU A 56 4.41 -10.86 0.49
CA LEU A 56 3.06 -10.78 1.07
C LEU A 56 2.88 -9.53 1.93
N THR A 57 3.89 -9.22 2.74
CA THR A 57 3.89 -8.00 3.57
C THR A 57 3.86 -6.73 2.73
N THR A 58 4.61 -6.69 1.62
CA THR A 58 4.58 -5.57 0.67
C THR A 58 3.20 -5.39 0.04
N LEU A 59 2.53 -6.48 -0.35
CA LEU A 59 1.17 -6.43 -0.88
C LEU A 59 0.19 -5.83 0.14
N LEU A 60 0.27 -6.25 1.39
CA LEU A 60 -0.58 -5.76 2.47
C LEU A 60 -0.30 -4.28 2.77
N ASP A 61 0.96 -3.92 2.93
CA ASP A 61 1.40 -2.56 3.26
C ASP A 61 0.96 -1.56 2.20
N GLU A 62 1.26 -1.84 0.94
CA GLU A 62 0.91 -0.94 -0.15
C GLU A 62 -0.60 -0.79 -0.33
N THR A 63 -1.36 -1.88 -0.21
CA THR A 63 -2.81 -1.82 -0.36
C THR A 63 -3.46 -1.00 0.76
N MET A 64 -2.94 -1.08 1.98
CA MET A 64 -3.38 -0.22 3.09
C MET A 64 -3.03 1.26 2.84
N ALA A 65 -1.82 1.54 2.36
CA ALA A 65 -1.42 2.90 2.00
C ALA A 65 -2.31 3.49 0.90
N GLN A 66 -2.65 2.69 -0.10
CA GLN A 66 -3.56 3.10 -1.17
C GLN A 66 -5.00 3.32 -0.68
N ALA A 67 -5.47 2.52 0.28
CA ALA A 67 -6.76 2.76 0.91
C ALA A 67 -6.81 4.14 1.59
N ALA A 68 -5.73 4.55 2.23
CA ALA A 68 -5.61 5.90 2.78
C ALA A 68 -5.62 6.97 1.68
N ILE A 69 -4.87 6.78 0.60
CA ILE A 69 -4.81 7.72 -0.53
C ILE A 69 -6.19 7.88 -1.19
N PHE A 70 -6.90 6.79 -1.46
CA PHE A 70 -8.25 6.83 -2.03
C PHE A 70 -9.25 7.56 -1.15
N ALA A 71 -9.02 7.57 0.17
CA ALA A 71 -9.82 8.33 1.14
C ALA A 71 -9.34 9.79 1.33
N GLY A 72 -8.33 10.23 0.58
CA GLY A 72 -7.81 11.59 0.61
C GLY A 72 -6.70 11.84 1.62
N HIS A 73 -6.07 10.79 2.16
CA HIS A 73 -4.99 10.87 3.14
C HIS A 73 -3.67 10.42 2.55
N PHE A 74 -2.63 11.23 2.70
CA PHE A 74 -1.25 10.83 2.44
C PHE A 74 -0.64 10.40 3.78
N ALA A 75 -0.23 9.15 3.88
CA ALA A 75 0.23 8.57 5.13
C ALA A 75 1.49 7.72 4.92
N VAL A 76 2.28 7.60 5.97
CA VAL A 76 3.47 6.75 6.00
C VAL A 76 3.24 5.65 7.03
N THR A 77 3.53 4.42 6.67
CA THR A 77 3.40 3.29 7.60
C THR A 77 4.36 3.47 8.78
N ALA A 78 3.79 3.59 9.99
CA ALA A 78 4.54 3.70 11.24
C ALA A 78 4.71 2.34 11.90
N GLU A 79 3.72 1.48 11.79
CA GLU A 79 3.72 0.14 12.38
C GLU A 79 2.84 -0.78 11.55
N ILE A 80 3.30 -2.00 11.32
CA ILE A 80 2.52 -3.04 10.65
C ILE A 80 2.69 -4.35 11.42
N THR A 81 1.58 -5.04 11.64
CA THR A 81 1.56 -6.38 12.21
C THR A 81 0.94 -7.34 11.19
N VAL A 82 1.70 -8.35 10.80
CA VAL A 82 1.27 -9.32 9.80
C VAL A 82 1.15 -10.69 10.44
N ARG A 83 0.05 -11.37 10.13
CA ARG A 83 -0.14 -12.77 10.46
C ARG A 83 -0.25 -13.59 9.19
N PHE A 84 0.62 -14.58 9.04
CA PHE A 84 0.62 -15.52 7.94
C PHE A 84 -0.19 -16.76 8.32
N HIS A 85 -1.24 -17.05 7.57
CA HIS A 85 -2.18 -18.14 7.87
C HIS A 85 -1.92 -19.38 7.02
N ASN A 86 -1.65 -19.20 5.74
CA ASN A 86 -1.42 -20.29 4.79
C ASN A 86 -0.31 -19.94 3.81
N PRO A 87 0.50 -20.91 3.39
CA PRO A 87 1.46 -20.68 2.32
C PRO A 87 0.73 -20.39 0.99
N LEU A 88 1.34 -19.57 0.14
CA LEU A 88 0.85 -19.28 -1.19
C LEU A 88 1.84 -19.81 -2.23
N GLY A 89 1.35 -20.64 -3.13
CA GLY A 89 2.15 -21.19 -4.23
C GLY A 89 2.44 -20.16 -5.32
N ILE A 90 3.59 -20.31 -5.97
CA ILE A 90 3.93 -19.53 -7.17
C ILE A 90 2.90 -19.85 -8.25
N GLY A 91 2.39 -18.80 -8.93
CA GLY A 91 1.37 -18.91 -9.97
C GLY A 91 -0.08 -18.88 -9.45
N GLU A 92 -0.30 -18.91 -8.15
CA GLU A 92 -1.63 -18.87 -7.56
C GLU A 92 -2.11 -17.43 -7.36
N ARG A 93 -3.15 -17.02 -8.13
CA ARG A 93 -3.68 -15.66 -8.10
C ARG A 93 -4.36 -15.33 -6.78
N VAL A 94 -4.07 -14.16 -6.24
CA VAL A 94 -4.68 -13.64 -5.01
C VAL A 94 -5.35 -12.29 -5.24
N ARG A 95 -6.29 -12.00 -4.35
CA ARG A 95 -6.92 -10.71 -4.15
C ARG A 95 -6.42 -10.13 -2.83
N VAL A 96 -6.07 -8.86 -2.83
CA VAL A 96 -5.72 -8.10 -1.63
C VAL A 96 -6.75 -7.01 -1.43
N ASP A 97 -7.45 -7.06 -0.32
CA ASP A 97 -8.44 -6.05 0.07
C ASP A 97 -7.93 -5.29 1.29
N ALA A 98 -8.05 -3.97 1.26
CA ALA A 98 -7.69 -3.12 2.40
C ALA A 98 -8.76 -2.07 2.66
N LYS A 99 -8.91 -1.72 3.92
CA LYS A 99 -9.76 -0.63 4.38
C LYS A 99 -9.10 0.16 5.49
N ILE A 100 -9.51 1.42 5.64
CA ILE A 100 -9.09 2.28 6.73
C ILE A 100 -10.12 2.29 7.84
N GLY A 101 -9.65 2.56 9.05
CA GLY A 101 -10.47 2.68 10.25
C GLY A 101 -10.45 4.08 10.82
N SER A 102 -10.33 4.19 12.14
CA SER A 102 -10.36 5.46 12.85
C SER A 102 -9.04 6.21 12.79
N ILE A 103 -9.14 7.53 12.96
CA ILE A 103 -7.98 8.42 13.11
C ILE A 103 -7.91 8.87 14.55
N ARG A 104 -6.76 8.68 15.21
CA ARG A 104 -6.48 9.14 16.56
C ARG A 104 -5.04 9.63 16.68
N HIS A 105 -4.86 10.82 17.23
CA HIS A 105 -3.53 11.39 17.49
C HIS A 105 -2.60 11.40 16.28
N GLY A 106 -3.17 11.69 15.09
CA GLY A 106 -2.40 11.70 13.84
C GLY A 106 -2.06 10.32 13.27
N LEU A 107 -2.61 9.25 13.84
CA LEU A 107 -2.47 7.88 13.36
C LEU A 107 -3.80 7.38 12.77
N LEU A 108 -3.72 6.81 11.59
CA LEU A 108 -4.82 6.18 10.88
C LEU A 108 -4.68 4.66 11.01
N ASP A 109 -5.73 4.03 11.52
CA ASP A 109 -5.82 2.57 11.52
C ASP A 109 -6.14 2.05 10.12
N ALA A 110 -5.49 0.96 9.74
CA ALA A 110 -5.78 0.25 8.50
C ALA A 110 -5.69 -1.26 8.72
N GLU A 111 -6.42 -1.99 7.90
CA GLU A 111 -6.33 -3.45 7.86
C GLU A 111 -6.42 -3.95 6.42
N ALA A 112 -5.80 -5.09 6.16
CA ALA A 112 -5.81 -5.73 4.86
C ALA A 112 -5.76 -7.26 4.99
N GLY A 113 -6.28 -7.93 3.97
CA GLY A 113 -6.22 -9.38 3.87
C GLY A 113 -5.87 -9.83 2.46
N ILE A 114 -5.19 -10.95 2.34
CA ILE A 114 -4.86 -11.61 1.09
C ILE A 114 -5.65 -12.92 1.02
N PHE A 115 -6.40 -13.08 -0.06
CA PHE A 115 -7.26 -14.24 -0.30
C PHE A 115 -6.98 -14.85 -1.67
N THR A 116 -6.98 -16.17 -1.75
CA THR A 116 -6.92 -16.82 -3.07
C THR A 116 -8.18 -16.54 -3.89
N VAL A 117 -8.00 -16.24 -5.17
CA VAL A 117 -9.14 -15.95 -6.05
C VAL A 117 -10.01 -17.19 -6.27
N LYS A 118 -9.38 -18.36 -6.36
CA LYS A 118 -10.08 -19.60 -6.73
C LYS A 118 -11.03 -20.11 -5.64
N ASP A 119 -10.65 -20.02 -4.36
CA ASP A 119 -11.41 -20.62 -3.24
C ASP A 119 -11.52 -19.73 -2.00
N ASP A 120 -11.13 -18.45 -2.14
CA ASP A 120 -11.26 -17.43 -1.09
C ASP A 120 -10.56 -17.79 0.23
N LYS A 121 -9.48 -18.56 0.15
CA LYS A 121 -8.69 -18.98 1.30
C LYS A 121 -7.84 -17.82 1.80
N LEU A 122 -7.88 -17.53 3.10
CA LEU A 122 -7.06 -16.52 3.74
C LEU A 122 -5.59 -16.94 3.76
N ILE A 123 -4.74 -16.15 3.13
CA ILE A 123 -3.29 -16.37 3.09
C ILE A 123 -2.60 -15.60 4.20
N ALA A 124 -2.88 -14.30 4.31
CA ALA A 124 -2.30 -13.43 5.33
C ALA A 124 -3.24 -12.29 5.65
N HIS A 125 -3.08 -11.74 6.83
CA HIS A 125 -3.85 -10.59 7.31
C HIS A 125 -2.89 -9.62 8.02
N ALA A 126 -3.14 -8.33 7.87
CA ALA A 126 -2.37 -7.28 8.55
C ALA A 126 -3.25 -6.20 9.14
N THR A 127 -2.74 -5.60 10.21
CA THR A 127 -3.19 -4.32 10.73
C THR A 127 -2.02 -3.35 10.73
N ALA A 128 -2.29 -2.07 10.56
CA ALA A 128 -1.26 -1.05 10.51
C ALA A 128 -1.70 0.25 11.19
N LYS A 129 -0.70 1.00 11.64
CA LYS A 129 -0.81 2.39 12.02
C LYS A 129 -0.10 3.22 10.95
N LEU A 130 -0.85 4.09 10.29
CA LEU A 130 -0.32 4.98 9.27
C LEU A 130 -0.22 6.38 9.86
N LEU A 131 0.98 6.95 9.81
CA LEU A 131 1.22 8.30 10.32
C LEU A 131 0.67 9.33 9.34
N LEU A 132 -0.32 10.08 9.78
CA LEU A 132 -0.88 11.22 9.06
C LEU A 132 -0.04 12.47 9.33
N PRO A 133 -0.06 13.39 8.50
CA PRO A 133 1.02 14.26 8.13
C PRO A 133 1.24 15.47 8.99
N SER A 134 2.36 15.54 9.54
CA SER A 134 3.20 16.71 9.38
C SER A 134 3.65 16.94 7.89
N LEU A 135 3.32 16.09 6.95
CA LEU A 135 3.72 16.15 5.53
C LEU A 135 2.67 16.77 4.61
N LYS A 136 1.39 16.60 4.93
CA LYS A 136 0.27 17.21 4.20
C LYS A 136 0.37 18.75 4.06
N PRO A 137 0.80 19.51 5.10
CA PRO A 137 0.99 20.95 4.96
C PRO A 137 2.05 21.38 3.95
N ALA A 138 3.08 20.59 3.69
CA ALA A 138 4.11 20.93 2.72
C ALA A 138 3.59 20.87 1.28
N MET A 139 2.79 19.86 0.95
CA MET A 139 2.16 19.75 -0.37
C MET A 139 1.14 20.85 -0.63
N GLN A 140 0.41 21.29 0.41
CA GLN A 140 -0.52 22.41 0.30
C GLN A 140 0.19 23.76 0.17
N ARG A 141 1.34 23.94 0.80
CA ARG A 141 2.15 25.17 0.71
C ARG A 141 2.71 25.40 -0.67
N ASP A 142 3.09 24.36 -1.39
CA ASP A 142 3.61 24.49 -2.75
C ASP A 142 2.52 24.96 -3.75
N ARG A 143 1.27 24.53 -3.52
CA ARG A 143 0.14 25.02 -4.34
C ARG A 143 -0.16 26.49 -4.06
N ALA A 144 -0.16 26.90 -2.80
CA ALA A 144 -0.38 28.30 -2.40
C ALA A 144 0.77 29.23 -2.82
N GLY A 145 2.02 28.74 -2.80
CA GLY A 145 3.20 29.48 -3.26
C GLY A 145 3.21 29.76 -4.76
N ARG A 146 2.62 28.88 -5.56
CA ARG A 146 2.52 29.07 -7.02
C ARG A 146 1.41 30.04 -7.41
N GLU A 147 0.37 30.18 -6.59
CA GLU A 147 -0.69 31.16 -6.83
C GLU A 147 -0.27 32.59 -6.47
N GLY A 148 0.70 32.75 -5.56
CA GLY A 148 1.24 34.05 -5.16
C GLY A 148 2.27 34.66 -6.12
N GLU A 149 2.85 33.87 -7.02
CA GLU A 149 3.83 34.36 -8.00
C GLU A 149 3.20 34.87 -9.31
N LYS A 150 1.88 34.77 -9.46
CA LYS A 150 1.18 35.21 -10.67
C LYS A 150 0.67 36.66 -10.66
N ASP A 151 0.80 37.36 -9.52
CA ASP A 151 0.30 38.74 -9.36
C ASP A 151 1.40 39.76 -9.05
N SER A 152 2.59 39.56 -9.56
CA SER A 152 3.64 40.58 -9.50
C SER A 152 4.21 40.90 -10.87
#